data_3570dfaf19c5ea2a90f513ee9dd2b533
#
_entry.id   3570dfaf19c5ea2a90f513ee9dd2b533
#
_cell.length_a   1.000
_cell.length_b   1.000
_cell.length_c   1.000
_cell.angle_alpha   90.00
_cell.angle_beta   90.00
_cell.angle_gamma   90.00
#
_symmetry.space_group_name_H-M   'P 1'
#
loop_
_entity.id
_entity.type
_entity.pdbx_description
1 polymer ?
#
loop_
_entity_poly.entity_id
_entity_poly.type
_entity_poly.pdbx_seq_one_letter_code
_entity_poly.pdbx_strand_id
1 'polypeptide(L)'
;LSLWIIWVLVFFRKKCLIFATDPMPKKILIIEDNRDLAHLLESHLRDLSFEVDLSFDGIAGLAKADSDNYDLVILDLMLPGLGGVEICQRLRRRSSYVPILMLTAKSSEMDRVVGLEVGADDYVTKPFSIRELLARVKAIFRRIDELTDGAKEDLASVIRSGDLVIDPVKRSARIAGRAVDLTAKEFDLLLHFARNPGKVYTRSQLLDMVWGYGHDGYEHTVNSHINRLRAKIEKDPAHPVYVLTVWGVGYKFIDSEISKEPR
;
A
#
# COMPACT_ATOMS: atom_id res chain seq x y z
N LEU A 1 45.18 25.94 -33.69
CA LEU A 1 44.94 25.32 -32.40
C LEU A 1 43.70 25.98 -31.82
N SER A 2 42.56 25.50 -31.87
CA SER A 2 41.90 24.43 -31.23
C SER A 2 40.45 24.73 -30.93
N LEU A 3 39.60 24.87 -31.92
CA LEU A 3 38.13 24.75 -31.76
C LEU A 3 37.70 23.29 -31.41
N TRP A 4 38.62 22.34 -31.70
CA TRP A 4 38.39 20.92 -31.44
C TRP A 4 38.54 20.54 -29.95
N ILE A 5 39.38 21.22 -29.19
CA ILE A 5 39.62 20.95 -27.76
C ILE A 5 38.45 21.49 -26.93
N ILE A 6 37.86 22.60 -27.34
CA ILE A 6 36.67 23.16 -26.66
C ILE A 6 35.46 22.25 -26.87
N TRP A 7 35.31 21.63 -28.05
CA TRP A 7 34.18 20.73 -28.33
C TRP A 7 34.26 19.41 -27.55
N VAL A 8 35.47 18.88 -27.38
CA VAL A 8 35.72 17.66 -26.57
C VAL A 8 35.50 17.93 -25.10
N LEU A 9 35.88 19.10 -24.56
CA LEU A 9 35.66 19.47 -23.16
C LEU A 9 34.20 19.74 -22.86
N VAL A 10 33.41 20.30 -23.77
CA VAL A 10 31.99 20.51 -23.63
C VAL A 10 31.23 19.18 -23.73
N PHE A 11 31.69 18.25 -24.58
CA PHE A 11 31.07 16.92 -24.71
C PHE A 11 31.36 16.03 -23.50
N PHE A 12 32.57 16.12 -22.91
CA PHE A 12 32.91 15.42 -21.67
C PHE A 12 32.23 16.02 -20.45
N ARG A 13 32.01 17.35 -20.43
CA ARG A 13 31.31 18.02 -19.32
C ARG A 13 29.80 17.75 -19.30
N LYS A 14 29.18 17.47 -20.46
CA LYS A 14 27.77 17.02 -20.54
C LYS A 14 27.58 15.53 -20.20
N LYS A 15 28.63 14.70 -20.28
CA LYS A 15 28.56 13.27 -19.93
C LYS A 15 28.86 12.97 -18.46
N CYS A 16 29.37 13.95 -17.70
CA CYS A 16 29.72 13.80 -16.29
C CYS A 16 28.67 14.35 -15.32
N LEU A 17 27.49 14.77 -15.81
CA LEU A 17 26.39 15.30 -14.97
C LEU A 17 25.10 14.50 -15.08
N ILE A 18 25.19 13.23 -15.54
CA ILE A 18 24.13 12.25 -15.38
C ILE A 18 24.72 11.08 -14.56
N PHE A 19 25.18 11.37 -13.35
CA PHE A 19 24.97 10.42 -12.27
C PHE A 19 23.49 10.58 -11.91
N ALA A 20 22.60 9.98 -12.72
CA ALA A 20 21.38 9.48 -12.18
C ALA A 20 21.82 8.59 -11.01
N THR A 21 21.60 9.02 -9.79
CA THR A 21 21.68 8.15 -8.63
C THR A 21 20.71 7.02 -8.97
N ASP A 22 21.24 5.83 -9.31
CA ASP A 22 20.40 4.63 -9.38
C ASP A 22 19.60 4.64 -8.09
N PRO A 23 18.27 4.55 -8.15
CA PRO A 23 17.45 4.52 -6.94
C PRO A 23 18.02 3.40 -6.08
N MET A 24 18.30 3.70 -4.81
CA MET A 24 18.81 2.69 -3.87
C MET A 24 17.93 1.45 -3.96
N PRO A 25 18.50 0.24 -3.99
CA PRO A 25 17.72 -0.97 -4.12
C PRO A 25 16.70 -1.05 -2.98
N LYS A 26 15.46 -1.34 -3.30
CA LYS A 26 14.38 -1.46 -2.30
C LYS A 26 14.64 -2.66 -1.40
N LYS A 27 14.43 -2.48 -0.10
CA LYS A 27 14.75 -3.45 0.93
C LYS A 27 13.51 -4.17 1.44
N ILE A 28 13.53 -5.51 1.38
CA ILE A 28 12.41 -6.38 1.76
C ILE A 28 12.81 -7.23 2.98
N LEU A 29 11.96 -7.25 4.00
CA LEU A 29 12.09 -8.21 5.11
C LEU A 29 11.13 -9.36 4.88
N ILE A 30 11.63 -10.60 4.95
CA ILE A 30 10.83 -11.83 4.94
C ILE A 30 10.85 -12.42 6.33
N ILE A 31 9.66 -12.62 6.93
CA ILE A 31 9.48 -13.29 8.22
C ILE A 31 8.68 -14.56 7.96
N GLU A 32 9.36 -15.68 7.86
CA GLU A 32 8.83 -17.01 7.50
C GLU A 32 9.66 -18.08 8.21
N ASP A 33 9.02 -19.00 8.96
CA ASP A 33 9.71 -20.04 9.73
C ASP A 33 10.19 -21.21 8.84
N ASN A 34 9.53 -21.45 7.72
CA ASN A 34 9.99 -22.42 6.72
C ASN A 34 11.20 -21.86 5.96
N ARG A 35 12.39 -22.34 6.33
CA ARG A 35 13.68 -21.88 5.78
C ARG A 35 13.78 -22.09 4.27
N ASP A 36 13.27 -23.21 3.75
CA ASP A 36 13.35 -23.54 2.33
C ASP A 36 12.51 -22.54 1.52
N LEU A 37 11.30 -22.24 2.00
CA LEU A 37 10.43 -21.25 1.38
C LEU A 37 11.04 -19.84 1.47
N ALA A 38 11.57 -19.46 2.64
CA ALA A 38 12.20 -18.15 2.84
C ALA A 38 13.38 -17.94 1.87
N HIS A 39 14.29 -18.92 1.75
CA HIS A 39 15.41 -18.86 0.81
C HIS A 39 14.98 -18.89 -0.66
N LEU A 40 13.93 -19.63 -0.99
CA LEU A 40 13.36 -19.62 -2.35
C LEU A 40 12.84 -18.24 -2.71
N LEU A 41 12.10 -17.59 -1.81
CA LEU A 41 11.60 -16.23 -2.00
C LEU A 41 12.75 -15.22 -2.10
N GLU A 42 13.74 -15.31 -1.20
CA GLU A 42 14.94 -14.49 -1.22
C GLU A 42 15.64 -14.53 -2.57
N SER A 43 15.91 -15.74 -3.09
CA SER A 43 16.58 -15.92 -4.37
C SER A 43 15.86 -15.19 -5.52
N HIS A 44 14.55 -15.43 -5.65
CA HIS A 44 13.76 -14.81 -6.70
C HIS A 44 13.60 -13.29 -6.56
N LEU A 45 13.55 -12.76 -5.33
CA LEU A 45 13.49 -11.33 -5.11
C LEU A 45 14.82 -10.65 -5.38
N ARG A 46 15.96 -11.30 -5.04
CA ARG A 46 17.30 -10.81 -5.40
C ARG A 46 17.54 -10.81 -6.90
N ASP A 47 17.00 -11.78 -7.63
CA ASP A 47 17.03 -11.80 -9.10
C ASP A 47 16.31 -10.57 -9.71
N LEU A 48 15.40 -9.95 -8.96
CA LEU A 48 14.73 -8.70 -9.32
C LEU A 48 15.44 -7.44 -8.76
N SER A 49 16.67 -7.57 -8.27
CA SER A 49 17.49 -6.49 -7.72
C SER A 49 16.95 -5.88 -6.42
N PHE A 50 16.16 -6.62 -5.63
CA PHE A 50 15.79 -6.22 -4.27
C PHE A 50 16.87 -6.65 -3.27
N GLU A 51 17.08 -5.83 -2.23
CA GLU A 51 17.79 -6.28 -1.03
C GLU A 51 16.82 -7.06 -0.14
N VAL A 52 17.26 -8.22 0.36
CA VAL A 52 16.38 -9.11 1.14
C VAL A 52 17.07 -9.53 2.42
N ASP A 53 16.37 -9.30 3.53
CA ASP A 53 16.71 -9.83 4.85
C ASP A 53 15.69 -10.90 5.25
N LEU A 54 16.19 -11.95 5.92
CA LEU A 54 15.37 -13.06 6.41
C LEU A 54 15.25 -13.04 7.93
N SER A 55 14.10 -13.42 8.45
CA SER A 55 13.90 -13.84 9.83
C SER A 55 13.06 -15.10 9.87
N PHE A 56 13.43 -16.04 10.73
CA PHE A 56 12.78 -17.35 10.84
C PHE A 56 11.90 -17.48 12.09
N ASP A 57 11.73 -16.42 12.83
CA ASP A 57 10.82 -16.32 13.96
C ASP A 57 10.25 -14.90 14.11
N GLY A 58 9.08 -14.80 14.75
CA GLY A 58 8.34 -13.56 14.82
C GLY A 58 9.01 -12.50 15.73
N ILE A 59 9.71 -12.89 16.79
CA ILE A 59 10.34 -11.96 17.73
C ILE A 59 11.53 -11.28 17.06
N ALA A 60 12.43 -12.08 16.46
CA ALA A 60 13.58 -11.56 15.72
C ALA A 60 13.12 -10.75 14.48
N GLY A 61 12.06 -11.19 13.81
CA GLY A 61 11.49 -10.48 12.69
C GLY A 61 10.97 -9.10 13.06
N LEU A 62 10.23 -9.00 14.15
CA LEU A 62 9.76 -7.71 14.67
C LEU A 62 10.93 -6.82 15.10
N ALA A 63 11.92 -7.36 15.78
CA ALA A 63 13.11 -6.61 16.19
C ALA A 63 13.89 -6.06 14.98
N LYS A 64 14.04 -6.83 13.90
CA LYS A 64 14.61 -6.33 12.63
C LYS A 64 13.78 -5.22 12.03
N ALA A 65 12.45 -5.43 11.91
CA ALA A 65 11.55 -4.41 11.40
C ALA A 65 11.56 -3.13 12.24
N ASP A 66 11.91 -3.20 13.54
CA ASP A 66 12.04 -2.04 14.43
C ASP A 66 13.39 -1.31 14.31
N SER A 67 14.45 -2.02 13.96
CA SER A 67 15.82 -1.50 13.93
C SER A 67 16.24 -0.94 12.57
N ASP A 68 15.52 -1.27 11.48
CA ASP A 68 15.89 -0.91 10.13
C ASP A 68 14.67 -0.42 9.32
N ASN A 69 14.94 0.27 8.20
CA ASN A 69 13.90 0.72 7.29
C ASN A 69 13.74 -0.29 6.16
N TYR A 70 12.55 -0.87 6.06
CA TYR A 70 12.16 -1.75 4.97
C TYR A 70 11.09 -1.09 4.10
N ASP A 71 11.18 -1.33 2.79
CA ASP A 71 10.19 -0.86 1.82
C ASP A 71 9.00 -1.82 1.71
N LEU A 72 9.15 -3.07 2.17
CA LEU A 72 8.12 -4.11 2.21
C LEU A 72 8.45 -5.15 3.28
N VAL A 73 7.42 -5.63 3.98
CA VAL A 73 7.51 -6.82 4.84
C VAL A 73 6.65 -7.93 4.24
N ILE A 74 7.25 -9.09 3.97
CA ILE A 74 6.54 -10.33 3.64
C ILE A 74 6.46 -11.14 4.93
N LEU A 75 5.24 -11.45 5.38
CA LEU A 75 4.98 -11.93 6.72
C LEU A 75 4.11 -13.17 6.74
N ASP A 76 4.63 -14.29 7.23
CA ASP A 76 3.78 -15.45 7.50
C ASP A 76 2.86 -15.19 8.68
N LEU A 77 1.61 -15.61 8.55
CA LEU A 77 0.63 -15.59 9.64
C LEU A 77 0.97 -16.57 10.74
N MET A 78 1.43 -17.78 10.36
CA MET A 78 1.58 -18.93 11.25
C MET A 78 3.02 -19.07 11.76
N LEU A 79 3.53 -18.03 12.42
CA LEU A 79 4.86 -18.05 13.01
C LEU A 79 4.84 -18.64 14.43
N PRO A 80 5.89 -19.36 14.84
CA PRO A 80 6.04 -19.79 16.21
C PRO A 80 6.35 -18.59 17.14
N GLY A 81 5.87 -18.67 18.36
CA GLY A 81 6.06 -17.61 19.36
C GLY A 81 5.19 -16.40 19.13
N LEU A 82 5.70 -15.38 18.44
CA LEU A 82 4.95 -14.18 18.08
C LEU A 82 4.31 -14.33 16.69
N GLY A 83 2.98 -14.48 16.63
CA GLY A 83 2.24 -14.69 15.39
C GLY A 83 2.24 -13.47 14.47
N GLY A 84 2.08 -13.71 13.15
CA GLY A 84 2.11 -12.67 12.13
C GLY A 84 1.02 -11.61 12.31
N VAL A 85 -0.15 -11.98 12.84
CA VAL A 85 -1.23 -11.01 13.19
C VAL A 85 -0.75 -9.98 14.19
N GLU A 86 -0.11 -10.42 15.26
CA GLU A 86 0.38 -9.52 16.31
C GLU A 86 1.54 -8.65 15.81
N ILE A 87 2.43 -9.21 14.98
CA ILE A 87 3.51 -8.44 14.33
C ILE A 87 2.91 -7.33 13.48
N CYS A 88 1.92 -7.64 12.63
CA CYS A 88 1.25 -6.66 11.80
C CYS A 88 0.62 -5.55 12.64
N GLN A 89 -0.11 -5.89 13.70
CA GLN A 89 -0.71 -4.90 14.61
C GLN A 89 0.35 -3.97 15.22
N ARG A 90 1.49 -4.51 15.65
CA ARG A 90 2.59 -3.72 16.23
C ARG A 90 3.20 -2.79 15.17
N LEU A 91 3.43 -3.27 13.96
CA LEU A 91 3.93 -2.46 12.85
C LEU A 91 2.94 -1.35 12.46
N ARG A 92 1.64 -1.58 12.55
CA ARG A 92 0.60 -0.57 12.25
C ARG A 92 0.44 0.50 13.33
N ARG A 93 0.93 0.28 14.53
CA ARG A 93 0.97 1.29 15.60
C ARG A 93 2.15 2.26 15.47
N ARG A 94 3.07 2.02 14.53
CA ARG A 94 4.24 2.88 14.32
C ARG A 94 3.87 4.12 13.52
N SER A 95 4.61 5.19 13.72
CA SER A 95 4.49 6.42 12.94
C SER A 95 5.00 6.27 11.49
N SER A 96 5.92 5.32 11.23
CA SER A 96 6.42 5.01 9.90
C SER A 96 5.62 3.86 9.30
N TYR A 97 5.03 4.12 8.14
CA TYR A 97 4.28 3.11 7.39
C TYR A 97 5.23 2.23 6.56
N VAL A 98 5.05 0.91 6.65
CA VAL A 98 5.68 -0.07 5.78
C VAL A 98 4.59 -0.98 5.17
N PRO A 99 4.57 -1.22 3.85
CA PRO A 99 3.67 -2.20 3.23
C PRO A 99 3.89 -3.60 3.80
N ILE A 100 2.81 -4.35 4.02
CA ILE A 100 2.85 -5.73 4.52
C ILE A 100 2.10 -6.64 3.55
N LEU A 101 2.80 -7.61 2.97
CA LEU A 101 2.24 -8.72 2.22
C LEU A 101 2.18 -9.96 3.11
N MET A 102 0.97 -10.40 3.46
CA MET A 102 0.80 -11.58 4.32
C MET A 102 0.81 -12.88 3.53
N LEU A 103 1.49 -13.89 4.08
CA LEU A 103 1.39 -15.27 3.63
C LEU A 103 0.43 -16.01 4.58
N THR A 104 -0.62 -16.65 4.04
CA THR A 104 -1.67 -17.26 4.86
C THR A 104 -1.97 -18.68 4.39
N ALA A 105 -2.29 -19.57 5.31
CA ALA A 105 -2.76 -20.91 4.96
C ALA A 105 -4.21 -20.83 4.42
N LYS A 106 -4.56 -21.70 3.49
CA LYS A 106 -5.89 -21.78 2.85
C LYS A 106 -7.02 -22.18 3.81
N SER A 107 -6.74 -22.43 5.07
CA SER A 107 -7.55 -23.26 5.97
C SER A 107 -8.78 -22.58 6.57
N SER A 108 -8.94 -21.27 6.58
CA SER A 108 -10.21 -20.67 6.96
C SER A 108 -10.46 -19.32 6.32
N GLU A 109 -11.72 -19.06 6.00
CA GLU A 109 -12.22 -17.72 5.65
C GLU A 109 -11.91 -16.72 6.78
N MET A 110 -11.89 -17.21 8.02
CA MET A 110 -11.60 -16.46 9.24
C MET A 110 -10.15 -15.96 9.30
N ASP A 111 -9.14 -16.76 8.90
CA ASP A 111 -7.74 -16.35 8.89
C ASP A 111 -7.47 -15.25 7.85
N ARG A 112 -8.21 -15.27 6.74
CA ARG A 112 -8.17 -14.25 5.69
C ARG A 112 -8.80 -12.93 6.14
N VAL A 113 -9.95 -13.02 6.81
CA VAL A 113 -10.65 -11.86 7.38
C VAL A 113 -9.79 -11.23 8.47
N VAL A 114 -9.22 -12.03 9.37
CA VAL A 114 -8.33 -11.55 10.45
C VAL A 114 -7.10 -10.86 9.88
N GLY A 115 -6.42 -11.44 8.88
CA GLY A 115 -5.23 -10.82 8.26
C GLY A 115 -5.54 -9.44 7.64
N LEU A 116 -6.69 -9.30 7.03
CA LEU A 116 -7.16 -8.03 6.45
C LEU A 116 -7.67 -7.06 7.51
N GLU A 117 -8.34 -7.53 8.57
CA GLU A 117 -8.80 -6.72 9.70
C GLU A 117 -7.63 -6.13 10.50
N VAL A 118 -6.46 -6.75 10.45
CA VAL A 118 -5.25 -6.31 11.14
C VAL A 118 -4.50 -5.20 10.41
N GLY A 119 -4.83 -4.95 9.13
CA GLY A 119 -4.24 -3.85 8.37
C GLY A 119 -3.13 -4.25 7.40
N ALA A 120 -3.05 -5.51 6.99
CA ALA A 120 -2.19 -5.91 5.87
C ALA A 120 -2.61 -5.21 4.57
N ASP A 121 -1.66 -4.97 3.67
CA ASP A 121 -1.92 -4.30 2.40
C ASP A 121 -2.36 -5.27 1.31
N ASP A 122 -1.83 -6.48 1.37
CA ASP A 122 -2.18 -7.58 0.49
C ASP A 122 -1.88 -8.92 1.18
N TYR A 123 -2.34 -10.02 0.60
CA TYR A 123 -2.06 -11.36 1.09
C TYR A 123 -1.97 -12.37 -0.06
N VAL A 124 -1.27 -13.48 0.21
CA VAL A 124 -1.13 -14.63 -0.68
C VAL A 124 -1.45 -15.90 0.09
N THR A 125 -2.35 -16.73 -0.44
CA THR A 125 -2.73 -18.00 0.21
C THR A 125 -1.81 -19.12 -0.18
N LYS A 126 -1.25 -19.82 0.81
CA LYS A 126 -0.47 -21.06 0.61
C LYS A 126 -1.40 -22.24 0.26
N PRO A 127 -1.10 -23.07 -0.76
CA PRO A 127 0.05 -22.97 -1.65
C PRO A 127 -0.14 -21.90 -2.74
N PHE A 128 0.91 -21.16 -3.03
CA PHE A 128 0.92 -20.12 -4.08
C PHE A 128 2.01 -20.38 -5.11
N SER A 129 1.89 -19.77 -6.27
CA SER A 129 2.97 -19.75 -7.23
C SER A 129 3.93 -18.59 -6.93
N ILE A 130 5.25 -18.81 -7.11
CA ILE A 130 6.25 -17.74 -6.98
C ILE A 130 5.91 -16.58 -7.91
N ARG A 131 5.42 -16.87 -9.13
CA ARG A 131 5.01 -15.83 -10.09
C ARG A 131 3.90 -14.93 -9.53
N GLU A 132 2.93 -15.48 -8.82
CA GLU A 132 1.87 -14.73 -8.17
C GLU A 132 2.43 -13.78 -7.11
N LEU A 133 3.26 -14.31 -6.20
CA LEU A 133 3.87 -13.51 -5.15
C LEU A 133 4.71 -12.36 -5.73
N LEU A 134 5.57 -12.64 -6.71
CA LEU A 134 6.39 -11.62 -7.37
C LEU A 134 5.55 -10.57 -8.10
N ALA A 135 4.43 -10.96 -8.71
CA ALA A 135 3.51 -10.02 -9.35
C ALA A 135 2.89 -9.06 -8.32
N ARG A 136 2.53 -9.55 -7.12
CA ARG A 136 2.00 -8.74 -6.01
C ARG A 136 3.06 -7.79 -5.45
N VAL A 137 4.28 -8.27 -5.23
CA VAL A 137 5.42 -7.43 -4.80
C VAL A 137 5.65 -6.29 -5.81
N LYS A 138 5.71 -6.59 -7.11
CA LYS A 138 5.85 -5.57 -8.16
C LYS A 138 4.67 -4.60 -8.18
N ALA A 139 3.44 -5.08 -7.97
CA ALA A 139 2.26 -4.22 -7.92
C ALA A 139 2.28 -3.27 -6.71
N ILE A 140 2.78 -3.72 -5.55
CA ILE A 140 2.96 -2.88 -4.37
C ILE A 140 3.97 -1.77 -4.68
N PHE A 141 5.15 -2.10 -5.21
CA PHE A 141 6.18 -1.10 -5.51
C PHE A 141 5.78 -0.16 -6.65
N ARG A 142 5.19 -0.66 -7.72
CA ARG A 142 4.70 0.20 -8.81
C ARG A 142 3.76 1.30 -8.31
N ARG A 143 2.85 0.98 -7.40
CA ARG A 143 1.94 1.97 -6.81
C ARG A 143 2.68 3.02 -5.99
N ILE A 144 3.70 2.62 -5.24
CA ILE A 144 4.55 3.54 -4.49
C ILE A 144 5.27 4.48 -5.47
N ASP A 145 5.83 3.94 -6.55
CA ASP A 145 6.57 4.70 -7.55
C ASP A 145 5.65 5.61 -8.39
N GLU A 146 4.49 5.12 -8.85
CA GLU A 146 3.49 5.93 -9.56
C GLU A 146 3.00 7.12 -8.74
N LEU A 147 2.98 6.98 -7.42
CA LEU A 147 2.62 8.05 -6.50
C LEU A 147 3.77 9.04 -6.28
N THR A 148 5.02 8.59 -6.47
CA THR A 148 6.23 9.43 -6.35
C THR A 148 6.54 10.16 -7.67
N ASP A 149 6.38 9.48 -8.82
CA ASP A 149 6.67 10.02 -10.16
C ASP A 149 5.47 10.76 -10.80
N GLY A 150 4.26 10.52 -10.30
CA GLY A 150 3.00 10.99 -10.86
C GLY A 150 2.64 12.45 -10.61
N ALA A 151 3.61 13.32 -10.28
CA ALA A 151 3.38 14.75 -10.14
C ALA A 151 3.21 15.47 -11.50
N LYS A 152 2.22 15.07 -12.29
CA LYS A 152 1.61 15.97 -13.26
C LYS A 152 0.74 16.95 -12.46
N GLU A 153 0.89 18.24 -12.72
CA GLU A 153 0.35 19.36 -11.93
C GLU A 153 -1.12 19.26 -11.51
N ASP A 154 -1.96 18.60 -12.31
CA ASP A 154 -3.39 18.37 -11.99
C ASP A 154 -3.67 17.26 -10.98
N LEU A 155 -2.74 16.34 -10.75
CA LEU A 155 -2.90 15.22 -9.81
C LEU A 155 -2.34 15.52 -8.42
N ALA A 156 -1.56 16.59 -8.27
CA ALA A 156 -0.89 17.00 -7.03
C ALA A 156 -1.73 17.95 -6.17
N SER A 157 -2.88 18.41 -6.65
CA SER A 157 -3.72 19.35 -5.92
C SER A 157 -4.33 18.72 -4.67
N VAL A 158 -4.26 19.45 -3.55
CA VAL A 158 -4.93 19.07 -2.30
C VAL A 158 -6.45 19.04 -2.52
N ILE A 159 -7.07 17.90 -2.28
CA ILE A 159 -8.52 17.70 -2.42
C ILE A 159 -9.19 18.11 -1.10
N ARG A 160 -10.26 18.90 -1.20
CA ARG A 160 -11.07 19.34 -0.05
C ARG A 160 -12.53 18.95 -0.25
N SER A 161 -13.11 18.33 0.77
CA SER A 161 -14.53 17.96 0.81
C SER A 161 -15.04 18.17 2.23
N GLY A 162 -15.79 19.26 2.48
CA GLY A 162 -16.15 19.67 3.83
C GLY A 162 -14.93 19.83 4.73
N ASP A 163 -14.92 19.15 5.87
CA ASP A 163 -13.82 19.15 6.83
C ASP A 163 -12.66 18.22 6.44
N LEU A 164 -12.85 17.38 5.41
CA LEU A 164 -11.85 16.43 4.95
C LEU A 164 -10.89 17.11 3.96
N VAL A 165 -9.59 16.97 4.24
CA VAL A 165 -8.49 17.49 3.42
C VAL A 165 -7.55 16.34 3.11
N ILE A 166 -7.30 16.06 1.83
CA ILE A 166 -6.45 14.98 1.34
C ILE A 166 -5.29 15.59 0.57
N ASP A 167 -4.07 15.29 0.98
CA ASP A 167 -2.83 15.68 0.30
C ASP A 167 -2.26 14.45 -0.42
N PRO A 168 -2.41 14.36 -1.76
CA PRO A 168 -1.95 13.20 -2.53
C PRO A 168 -0.43 13.06 -2.51
N VAL A 169 0.31 14.17 -2.49
CA VAL A 169 1.78 14.18 -2.52
C VAL A 169 2.35 13.66 -1.20
N LYS A 170 1.80 14.14 -0.07
CA LYS A 170 2.23 13.68 1.25
C LYS A 170 1.58 12.38 1.69
N ARG A 171 0.67 11.82 0.88
CA ARG A 171 -0.16 10.66 1.25
C ARG A 171 -0.78 10.82 2.64
N SER A 172 -1.32 11.98 2.93
CA SER A 172 -1.89 12.31 4.23
C SER A 172 -3.32 12.83 4.10
N ALA A 173 -4.13 12.54 5.10
CA ALA A 173 -5.47 13.07 5.22
C ALA A 173 -5.65 13.77 6.57
N ARG A 174 -6.51 14.77 6.58
CA ARG A 174 -6.93 15.47 7.81
C ARG A 174 -8.44 15.62 7.81
N ILE A 175 -9.03 15.56 9.00
CA ILE A 175 -10.44 15.87 9.21
C ILE A 175 -10.55 16.92 10.31
N ALA A 176 -11.27 18.01 10.07
CA ALA A 176 -11.37 19.15 10.98
C ALA A 176 -10.00 19.60 11.52
N GLY A 177 -8.97 19.59 10.64
CA GLY A 177 -7.58 19.99 10.98
C GLY A 177 -6.74 18.90 11.66
N ARG A 178 -7.34 17.79 12.13
CA ARG A 178 -6.64 16.69 12.80
C ARG A 178 -6.13 15.69 11.78
N ALA A 179 -4.89 15.25 11.91
CA ALA A 179 -4.33 14.19 11.06
C ALA A 179 -5.06 12.86 11.29
N VAL A 180 -5.31 12.14 10.19
CA VAL A 180 -5.92 10.80 10.20
C VAL A 180 -4.84 9.80 9.81
N ASP A 181 -4.64 8.80 10.66
CA ASP A 181 -3.68 7.72 10.41
C ASP A 181 -4.33 6.65 9.53
N LEU A 182 -4.05 6.71 8.22
CA LEU A 182 -4.56 5.77 7.22
C LEU A 182 -3.46 4.79 6.79
N THR A 183 -3.82 3.52 6.64
CA THR A 183 -2.96 2.57 5.94
C THR A 183 -2.89 2.94 4.45
N ALA A 184 -1.90 2.39 3.69
CA ALA A 184 -1.78 2.71 2.27
C ALA A 184 -3.04 2.40 1.50
N LYS A 185 -3.69 1.25 1.77
CA LYS A 185 -4.93 0.87 1.07
C LYS A 185 -6.13 1.71 1.44
N GLU A 186 -6.23 2.12 2.69
CA GLU A 186 -7.27 3.07 3.11
C GLU A 186 -7.07 4.44 2.47
N PHE A 187 -5.81 4.89 2.36
CA PHE A 187 -5.48 6.12 1.67
C PHE A 187 -5.76 6.02 0.16
N ASP A 188 -5.36 4.91 -0.49
CA ASP A 188 -5.60 4.68 -1.92
C ASP A 188 -7.10 4.66 -2.24
N LEU A 189 -7.91 3.98 -1.41
CA LEU A 189 -9.37 4.00 -1.52
C LEU A 189 -9.91 5.42 -1.38
N LEU A 190 -9.52 6.14 -0.34
CA LEU A 190 -9.97 7.49 -0.08
C LEU A 190 -9.63 8.43 -1.23
N LEU A 191 -8.38 8.38 -1.71
CA LEU A 191 -7.91 9.20 -2.83
C LEU A 191 -8.66 8.87 -4.11
N HIS A 192 -8.86 7.57 -4.40
CA HIS A 192 -9.61 7.13 -5.58
C HIS A 192 -11.05 7.66 -5.56
N PHE A 193 -11.72 7.55 -4.43
CA PHE A 193 -13.06 8.09 -4.24
C PHE A 193 -13.11 9.60 -4.37
N ALA A 194 -12.22 10.31 -3.69
CA ALA A 194 -12.22 11.77 -3.66
C ALA A 194 -11.88 12.40 -5.02
N ARG A 195 -11.14 11.70 -5.87
CA ARG A 195 -10.88 12.10 -7.27
C ARG A 195 -12.07 11.88 -8.19
N ASN A 196 -13.04 11.10 -7.78
CA ASN A 196 -14.20 10.74 -8.60
C ASN A 196 -15.50 10.88 -7.78
N PRO A 197 -15.83 12.09 -7.31
CA PRO A 197 -17.02 12.31 -6.48
C PRO A 197 -18.31 11.91 -7.25
N GLY A 198 -19.27 11.34 -6.55
CA GLY A 198 -20.54 10.89 -7.10
C GLY A 198 -20.49 9.58 -7.90
N LYS A 199 -19.31 9.17 -8.39
CA LYS A 199 -19.17 7.95 -9.18
C LYS A 199 -19.33 6.71 -8.31
N VAL A 200 -20.23 5.80 -8.74
CA VAL A 200 -20.46 4.52 -8.08
C VAL A 200 -19.48 3.48 -8.58
N TYR A 201 -18.88 2.74 -7.68
CA TYR A 201 -17.96 1.63 -7.98
C TYR A 201 -18.47 0.34 -7.35
N THR A 202 -18.44 -0.75 -8.11
CA THR A 202 -18.65 -2.09 -7.57
C THR A 202 -17.47 -2.51 -6.70
N ARG A 203 -17.68 -3.53 -5.84
CA ARG A 203 -16.60 -4.08 -5.02
C ARG A 203 -15.46 -4.66 -5.87
N SER A 204 -15.82 -5.35 -6.95
CA SER A 204 -14.85 -5.89 -7.91
C SER A 204 -14.02 -4.78 -8.56
N GLN A 205 -14.65 -3.69 -9.04
CA GLN A 205 -13.93 -2.55 -9.59
C GLN A 205 -12.97 -1.92 -8.58
N LEU A 206 -13.40 -1.71 -7.33
CA LEU A 206 -12.52 -1.18 -6.28
C LEU A 206 -11.36 -2.13 -5.97
N LEU A 207 -11.62 -3.44 -5.98
CA LEU A 207 -10.60 -4.45 -5.77
C LEU A 207 -9.53 -4.37 -6.88
N ASP A 208 -9.95 -4.34 -8.14
CA ASP A 208 -9.05 -4.23 -9.28
C ASP A 208 -8.26 -2.91 -9.27
N MET A 209 -8.91 -1.79 -8.98
CA MET A 209 -8.30 -0.46 -9.00
C MET A 209 -7.30 -0.25 -7.86
N VAL A 210 -7.61 -0.77 -6.65
CA VAL A 210 -6.80 -0.52 -5.46
C VAL A 210 -5.83 -1.67 -5.16
N TRP A 211 -6.16 -2.91 -5.50
CA TRP A 211 -5.28 -4.08 -5.26
C TRP A 211 -4.67 -4.65 -6.55
N GLY A 212 -5.26 -4.40 -7.72
CA GLY A 212 -4.80 -4.90 -9.03
C GLY A 212 -5.47 -6.21 -9.42
N TYR A 213 -5.21 -6.64 -10.66
CA TYR A 213 -5.79 -7.86 -11.22
C TYR A 213 -5.36 -9.12 -10.46
N GLY A 214 -6.24 -10.12 -10.42
CA GLY A 214 -5.96 -11.45 -9.84
C GLY A 214 -6.52 -11.68 -8.43
N HIS A 215 -7.46 -10.85 -7.98
CA HIS A 215 -8.12 -10.98 -6.68
C HIS A 215 -9.53 -11.55 -6.79
N ASP A 216 -9.80 -12.44 -7.76
CA ASP A 216 -11.11 -13.07 -7.94
C ASP A 216 -11.62 -13.72 -6.64
N GLY A 217 -12.82 -13.34 -6.21
CA GLY A 217 -13.47 -13.87 -5.01
C GLY A 217 -13.17 -13.15 -3.69
N TYR A 218 -12.38 -12.06 -3.70
CA TYR A 218 -11.96 -11.35 -2.47
C TYR A 218 -12.67 -10.02 -2.22
N GLU A 219 -13.90 -9.87 -2.68
CA GLU A 219 -14.69 -8.64 -2.51
C GLU A 219 -14.90 -8.24 -1.02
N HIS A 220 -14.83 -9.19 -0.09
CA HIS A 220 -14.87 -8.93 1.35
C HIS A 220 -13.72 -8.05 1.84
N THR A 221 -12.56 -8.10 1.16
CA THR A 221 -11.41 -7.21 1.42
C THR A 221 -11.80 -5.74 1.33
N VAL A 222 -12.56 -5.40 0.30
CA VAL A 222 -13.03 -4.02 0.08
C VAL A 222 -13.92 -3.59 1.24
N ASN A 223 -14.87 -4.43 1.66
CA ASN A 223 -15.77 -4.10 2.77
C ASN A 223 -15.01 -3.80 4.07
N SER A 224 -14.02 -4.64 4.41
CA SER A 224 -13.21 -4.48 5.62
C SER A 224 -12.40 -3.18 5.60
N HIS A 225 -11.81 -2.81 4.44
CA HIS A 225 -11.08 -1.55 4.30
C HIS A 225 -12.01 -0.33 4.30
N ILE A 226 -13.18 -0.41 3.68
CA ILE A 226 -14.21 0.64 3.74
C ILE A 226 -14.68 0.89 5.18
N ASN A 227 -14.95 -0.18 5.94
CA ASN A 227 -15.38 -0.04 7.33
C ASN A 227 -14.31 0.62 8.20
N ARG A 228 -13.02 0.24 8.02
CA ARG A 228 -11.91 0.87 8.74
C ARG A 228 -11.68 2.32 8.31
N LEU A 229 -11.74 2.59 7.01
CA LEU A 229 -11.66 3.95 6.48
C LEU A 229 -12.73 4.83 7.11
N ARG A 230 -14.01 4.36 7.12
CA ARG A 230 -15.12 5.07 7.76
C ARG A 230 -14.86 5.30 9.25
N ALA A 231 -14.39 4.29 9.99
CA ALA A 231 -14.08 4.43 11.41
C ALA A 231 -13.04 5.54 11.69
N LYS A 232 -12.23 5.91 10.70
CA LYS A 232 -11.19 6.93 10.84
C LYS A 232 -11.61 8.32 10.32
N ILE A 233 -12.46 8.38 9.30
CA ILE A 233 -12.81 9.66 8.65
C ILE A 233 -14.24 10.11 8.91
N GLU A 234 -15.15 9.22 9.29
CA GLU A 234 -16.55 9.58 9.56
C GLU A 234 -16.76 9.88 11.05
N LYS A 235 -17.61 10.86 11.35
CA LYS A 235 -18.02 11.15 12.73
C LYS A 235 -18.84 10.00 13.32
N ASP A 236 -19.69 9.39 12.49
CA ASP A 236 -20.45 8.19 12.78
C ASP A 236 -20.32 7.21 11.61
N PRO A 237 -19.56 6.11 11.76
CA PRO A 237 -19.39 5.12 10.69
C PRO A 237 -20.66 4.43 10.23
N ALA A 238 -21.72 4.39 11.08
CA ALA A 238 -23.02 3.83 10.74
C ALA A 238 -23.83 4.76 9.82
N HIS A 239 -23.58 6.07 9.92
CA HIS A 239 -24.21 7.11 9.11
C HIS A 239 -23.13 7.91 8.36
N PRO A 240 -22.43 7.29 7.40
CA PRO A 240 -21.29 7.90 6.72
C PRO A 240 -21.73 9.09 5.86
N VAL A 241 -20.88 10.14 5.84
CA VAL A 241 -21.07 11.35 5.06
C VAL A 241 -20.21 11.33 3.81
N TYR A 242 -18.96 10.84 3.89
CA TYR A 242 -18.00 10.87 2.79
C TYR A 242 -18.09 9.65 1.90
N VAL A 243 -17.98 8.44 2.48
CA VAL A 243 -17.99 7.19 1.72
C VAL A 243 -19.32 6.49 1.88
N LEU A 244 -20.19 6.63 0.90
CA LEU A 244 -21.57 6.17 0.93
C LEU A 244 -21.73 4.75 0.38
N THR A 245 -22.67 3.97 0.93
CA THR A 245 -23.06 2.67 0.38
C THR A 245 -24.16 2.85 -0.65
N VAL A 246 -24.00 2.26 -1.83
CA VAL A 246 -25.04 2.10 -2.81
C VAL A 246 -25.53 0.66 -2.74
N TRP A 247 -26.68 0.45 -2.13
CA TRP A 247 -27.21 -0.89 -1.84
C TRP A 247 -27.35 -1.73 -3.11
N GLY A 248 -26.91 -2.97 -3.03
CA GLY A 248 -26.91 -3.90 -4.15
C GLY A 248 -25.81 -3.65 -5.21
N VAL A 249 -25.07 -2.54 -5.13
CA VAL A 249 -24.04 -2.17 -6.14
C VAL A 249 -22.65 -2.11 -5.51
N GLY A 250 -22.41 -1.17 -4.58
CA GLY A 250 -21.08 -0.96 -4.03
C GLY A 250 -20.97 0.34 -3.24
N TYR A 251 -20.00 1.19 -3.58
CA TYR A 251 -19.67 2.39 -2.83
C TYR A 251 -19.46 3.61 -3.74
N LYS A 252 -19.67 4.81 -3.21
CA LYS A 252 -19.34 6.07 -3.86
C LYS A 252 -18.83 7.10 -2.85
N PHE A 253 -18.12 8.12 -3.32
CA PHE A 253 -17.85 9.33 -2.55
C PHE A 253 -19.03 10.29 -2.64
N ILE A 254 -19.19 11.11 -1.61
CA ILE A 254 -20.19 12.19 -1.64
C ILE A 254 -20.01 13.06 -2.88
N ASP A 255 -21.09 13.52 -3.46
CA ASP A 255 -21.06 14.46 -4.56
C ASP A 255 -20.83 15.88 -4.02
N SER A 256 -19.83 16.59 -4.55
CA SER A 256 -19.50 17.95 -4.07
C SER A 256 -20.59 18.98 -4.31
N GLU A 257 -21.55 18.68 -5.18
CA GLU A 257 -22.68 19.57 -5.47
C GLU A 257 -23.85 19.48 -4.48
N ILE A 258 -23.92 18.41 -3.66
CA ILE A 258 -25.05 18.19 -2.72
C ILE A 258 -24.84 18.91 -1.38
N SER A 259 -23.67 19.48 -1.13
CA SER A 259 -23.36 20.17 0.14
C SER A 259 -24.00 21.58 0.30
N LYS A 260 -24.93 21.98 -0.57
CA LYS A 260 -25.49 23.35 -0.59
C LYS A 260 -26.96 23.46 -0.18
N GLU A 261 -27.58 22.46 0.43
CA GLU A 261 -28.89 22.67 1.06
C GLU A 261 -28.83 22.39 2.57
N PRO A 262 -28.90 23.45 3.42
CA PRO A 262 -29.28 23.27 4.81
C PRO A 262 -30.79 23.06 4.86
N ARG A 263 -31.23 21.94 5.40
CA ARG A 263 -32.56 21.79 5.93
C ARG A 263 -32.58 22.05 7.43
#